data_19536e764e84a6dbc2f6c19cdb036989
#
_entry.id   19536e764e84a6dbc2f6c19cdb036989
#
_cell.length_a   1.000
_cell.length_b   1.000
_cell.length_c   1.000
_cell.angle_alpha   90.00
_cell.angle_beta   90.00
_cell.angle_gamma   90.00
#
_symmetry.space_group_name_H-M   'P 1'
#
loop_
_entity.id
_entity.type
_entity.pdbx_description
1 polymer ?
#
loop_
_entity_poly.entity_id
_entity_poly.type
_entity_poly.pdbx_seq_one_letter_code
_entity_poly.pdbx_strand_id
1 'polypeptide(L)'
;MRILTLIVTTLWTLQNAATLADDGGTLVDAFLAQCAHTQACGIEELRSKGIDAAMLQMIEARMEGQCEAQLSQISQIESQASAGPNAEKVEVMTRCFLAMADIPCDELVNHPEIPECQDV
;
A
#
# COMPACT_ATOMS: atom_id res chain seq x y z
N MET A 1 42.23 30.54 24.81
CA MET A 1 41.30 31.30 24.00
C MET A 1 41.32 30.82 22.57
N ARG A 2 40.52 29.81 22.21
CA ARG A 2 40.29 29.22 20.89
C ARG A 2 40.09 27.72 20.98
N ILE A 3 39.05 27.30 21.61
CA ILE A 3 38.56 25.92 21.43
C ILE A 3 37.06 26.03 21.63
N LEU A 4 36.35 26.46 20.61
CA LEU A 4 34.88 26.48 20.67
C LEU A 4 34.27 26.55 19.26
N THR A 5 34.76 25.70 18.35
CA THR A 5 34.17 25.73 17.00
C THR A 5 34.17 24.37 16.30
N LEU A 6 34.01 23.27 16.99
CA LEU A 6 34.02 21.95 16.34
C LEU A 6 32.97 20.98 16.84
N ILE A 7 31.80 21.43 17.24
CA ILE A 7 30.74 20.51 17.67
C ILE A 7 29.41 20.78 16.96
N VAL A 8 29.39 21.21 15.74
CA VAL A 8 28.11 21.46 15.05
C VAL A 8 27.93 20.63 13.79
N THR A 9 28.85 19.78 13.43
CA THR A 9 28.75 19.10 12.12
C THR A 9 28.39 17.63 12.17
N THR A 10 28.01 17.05 13.29
CA THR A 10 27.73 15.60 13.36
C THR A 10 26.28 15.21 13.59
N LEU A 11 25.35 16.15 13.55
CA LEU A 11 23.92 15.83 13.82
C LEU A 11 23.05 15.69 12.57
N TRP A 12 23.62 15.74 11.39
CA TRP A 12 22.81 15.79 10.16
C TRP A 12 22.73 14.48 9.37
N THR A 13 23.32 13.43 9.83
CA THR A 13 23.36 12.18 9.05
C THR A 13 22.40 11.11 9.53
N LEU A 14 21.63 11.32 10.58
CA LEU A 14 20.73 10.30 11.13
C LEU A 14 19.28 10.36 10.65
N GLN A 15 18.93 11.38 9.90
CA GLN A 15 17.52 11.53 9.46
C GLN A 15 17.22 10.86 8.12
N ASN A 16 18.20 10.48 7.35
CA ASN A 16 17.99 9.86 6.03
C ASN A 16 17.86 8.34 6.05
N ALA A 17 18.12 7.69 7.16
CA ALA A 17 18.03 6.24 7.27
C ALA A 17 16.58 5.74 7.45
N ALA A 18 15.66 6.59 7.92
CA ALA A 18 14.28 6.20 8.17
C ALA A 18 13.40 6.18 6.91
N THR A 19 13.78 6.92 5.86
CA THR A 19 13.00 7.00 4.62
C THR A 19 13.29 5.88 3.64
N LEU A 20 14.42 5.20 3.75
CA LEU A 20 14.79 4.09 2.89
C LEU A 20 14.16 2.76 3.33
N ALA A 21 13.70 2.65 4.57
CA ALA A 21 13.02 1.46 5.06
C ALA A 21 11.58 1.34 4.55
N ASP A 22 10.97 2.44 4.08
CA ASP A 22 9.61 2.44 3.54
C ASP A 22 9.55 2.04 2.07
N ASP A 23 10.65 2.12 1.32
CA ASP A 23 10.69 1.74 -0.10
C ASP A 23 10.68 0.21 -0.31
N GLY A 24 10.91 -0.56 0.73
CA GLY A 24 10.78 -2.00 0.71
C GLY A 24 9.49 -2.47 1.36
N GLY A 25 8.38 -1.74 1.17
CA GLY A 25 7.11 -1.96 1.83
C GLY A 25 6.75 -3.44 2.00
N THR A 26 6.27 -3.80 3.18
CA THR A 26 5.82 -5.14 3.48
C THR A 26 4.59 -5.50 2.62
N LEU A 27 4.28 -6.78 2.52
CA LEU A 27 3.06 -7.24 1.84
C LEU A 27 1.82 -6.61 2.48
N VAL A 28 1.80 -6.45 3.80
CA VAL A 28 0.70 -5.80 4.53
C VAL A 28 0.53 -4.35 4.08
N ASP A 29 1.61 -3.59 4.01
CA ASP A 29 1.55 -2.18 3.58
C ASP A 29 1.09 -2.05 2.12
N ALA A 30 1.60 -2.90 1.24
CA ALA A 30 1.20 -2.94 -0.16
C ALA A 30 -0.29 -3.30 -0.33
N PHE A 31 -0.76 -4.28 0.44
CA PHE A 31 -2.17 -4.67 0.45
C PHE A 31 -3.07 -3.52 0.92
N LEU A 32 -2.69 -2.84 2.01
CA LEU A 32 -3.46 -1.70 2.52
C LEU A 32 -3.55 -0.57 1.50
N ALA A 33 -2.44 -0.24 0.85
CA ALA A 33 -2.41 0.78 -0.19
C ALA A 33 -3.31 0.43 -1.36
N GLN A 34 -3.24 -0.80 -1.85
CA GLN A 34 -4.08 -1.30 -2.93
C GLN A 34 -5.57 -1.32 -2.52
N CYS A 35 -5.87 -1.82 -1.33
CA CYS A 35 -7.24 -1.90 -0.84
C CYS A 35 -7.88 -0.51 -0.71
N ALA A 36 -7.18 0.44 -0.10
CA ALA A 36 -7.65 1.82 0.04
C ALA A 36 -7.86 2.49 -1.32
N HIS A 37 -6.94 2.29 -2.25
CA HIS A 37 -7.05 2.84 -3.59
C HIS A 37 -8.24 2.27 -4.36
N THR A 38 -8.43 0.95 -4.31
CA THR A 38 -9.56 0.28 -4.96
C THR A 38 -10.89 0.77 -4.38
N GLN A 39 -10.98 0.92 -3.07
CA GLN A 39 -12.18 1.46 -2.42
C GLN A 39 -12.46 2.90 -2.84
N ALA A 40 -11.45 3.74 -2.86
CA ALA A 40 -11.59 5.14 -3.30
C ALA A 40 -12.07 5.23 -4.75
N CYS A 41 -11.51 4.41 -5.64
CA CYS A 41 -11.93 4.34 -7.04
C CYS A 41 -13.38 3.84 -7.18
N GLY A 42 -13.77 2.85 -6.40
CA GLY A 42 -15.14 2.34 -6.37
C GLY A 42 -16.15 3.41 -5.94
N ILE A 43 -15.84 4.17 -4.91
CA ILE A 43 -16.70 5.27 -4.44
C ILE A 43 -16.80 6.39 -5.48
N GLU A 44 -15.69 6.74 -6.11
CA GLU A 44 -15.68 7.75 -7.18
C GLU A 44 -16.54 7.32 -8.36
N GLU A 45 -16.48 6.07 -8.77
CA GLU A 45 -17.33 5.51 -9.81
C GLU A 45 -18.82 5.59 -9.45
N LEU A 46 -19.18 5.17 -8.23
CA LEU A 46 -20.56 5.24 -7.75
C LEU A 46 -21.08 6.69 -7.71
N ARG A 47 -20.23 7.61 -7.29
CA ARG A 47 -20.57 9.02 -7.28
C ARG A 47 -20.83 9.55 -8.70
N SER A 48 -20.02 9.14 -9.66
CA SER A 48 -20.19 9.52 -11.07
C SER A 48 -21.48 8.96 -11.68
N LYS A 49 -21.98 7.85 -11.16
CA LYS A 49 -23.26 7.23 -11.57
C LYS A 49 -24.49 7.87 -10.91
N GLY A 50 -24.30 8.87 -10.07
CA GLY A 50 -25.38 9.60 -9.45
C GLY A 50 -25.96 8.97 -8.19
N ILE A 51 -25.22 8.06 -7.54
CA ILE A 51 -25.62 7.50 -6.25
C ILE A 51 -25.65 8.64 -5.20
N ASP A 52 -26.74 8.69 -4.41
CA ASP A 52 -26.89 9.77 -3.44
C ASP A 52 -25.86 9.71 -2.30
N ALA A 53 -25.60 10.87 -1.66
CA ALA A 53 -24.59 11.02 -0.65
C ALA A 53 -24.84 10.14 0.59
N ALA A 54 -26.10 9.93 0.96
CA ALA A 54 -26.45 9.09 2.12
C ALA A 54 -26.11 7.62 1.85
N MET A 55 -26.39 7.13 0.66
CA MET A 55 -26.06 5.78 0.25
C MET A 55 -24.55 5.58 0.13
N LEU A 56 -23.83 6.57 -0.42
CA LEU A 56 -22.36 6.54 -0.48
C LEU A 56 -21.73 6.42 0.91
N GLN A 57 -22.23 7.16 1.90
CA GLN A 57 -21.75 7.07 3.28
C GLN A 57 -21.96 5.66 3.87
N MET A 58 -23.08 5.03 3.59
CA MET A 58 -23.33 3.66 4.05
C MET A 58 -22.37 2.67 3.40
N ILE A 59 -22.09 2.82 2.11
CA ILE A 59 -21.14 1.98 1.37
C ILE A 59 -19.73 2.18 1.92
N GLU A 60 -19.29 3.42 2.10
CA GLU A 60 -17.98 3.75 2.68
C GLU A 60 -17.81 3.10 4.05
N ALA A 61 -18.81 3.22 4.92
CA ALA A 61 -18.77 2.63 6.25
C ALA A 61 -18.62 1.10 6.22
N ARG A 62 -19.26 0.43 5.25
CA ARG A 62 -19.11 -1.01 5.06
C ARG A 62 -17.75 -1.40 4.51
N MET A 63 -17.21 -0.61 3.60
CA MET A 63 -15.91 -0.87 2.99
C MET A 63 -14.76 -0.65 3.97
N GLU A 64 -14.91 0.28 4.89
CA GLU A 64 -13.86 0.67 5.85
C GLU A 64 -13.32 -0.52 6.66
N GLY A 65 -14.20 -1.44 7.07
CA GLY A 65 -13.80 -2.61 7.83
C GLY A 65 -13.29 -3.78 6.99
N GLN A 66 -13.49 -3.78 5.69
CA GLN A 66 -13.15 -4.92 4.83
C GLN A 66 -11.65 -5.11 4.66
N CYS A 67 -10.91 -4.03 4.46
CA CYS A 67 -9.45 -4.11 4.34
C CYS A 67 -8.82 -4.63 5.63
N GLU A 68 -9.27 -4.15 6.77
CA GLU A 68 -8.78 -4.59 8.08
C GLU A 68 -9.12 -6.05 8.38
N ALA A 69 -10.30 -6.50 7.97
CA ALA A 69 -10.73 -7.90 8.17
C ALA A 69 -9.81 -8.89 7.43
N GLN A 70 -9.20 -8.49 6.33
CA GLN A 70 -8.29 -9.33 5.57
C GLN A 70 -6.83 -9.24 6.04
N LEU A 71 -6.49 -8.25 6.87
CA LEU A 71 -5.12 -8.03 7.34
C LEU A 71 -4.52 -9.23 8.04
N SER A 72 -5.29 -9.96 8.84
CA SER A 72 -4.79 -11.12 9.56
C SER A 72 -4.32 -12.22 8.61
N GLN A 73 -5.04 -12.45 7.52
CA GLN A 73 -4.66 -13.44 6.50
C GLN A 73 -3.39 -13.00 5.75
N ILE A 74 -3.31 -11.74 5.35
CA ILE A 74 -2.15 -11.19 4.66
C ILE A 74 -0.92 -11.22 5.57
N SER A 75 -1.07 -10.88 6.83
CA SER A 75 -0.01 -10.94 7.83
C SER A 75 0.50 -12.37 8.05
N GLN A 76 -0.40 -13.36 8.06
CA GLN A 76 -0.01 -14.77 8.16
C GLN A 76 0.78 -15.23 6.93
N ILE A 77 0.33 -14.86 5.73
CA ILE A 77 1.04 -15.18 4.49
C ILE A 77 2.44 -14.60 4.53
N GLU A 78 2.59 -13.34 4.93
CA GLU A 78 3.88 -12.68 5.04
C GLU A 78 4.79 -13.37 6.05
N SER A 79 4.28 -13.71 7.25
CA SER A 79 5.07 -14.34 8.29
C SER A 79 5.49 -15.77 7.95
N GLN A 80 4.64 -16.53 7.27
CA GLN A 80 4.96 -17.90 6.84
C GLN A 80 5.94 -17.92 5.68
N ALA A 81 5.96 -16.90 4.86
CA ALA A 81 6.78 -16.83 3.65
C ALA A 81 8.08 -16.05 3.82
N SER A 82 8.33 -15.45 5.00
CA SER A 82 9.52 -14.62 5.24
C SER A 82 10.84 -15.38 5.17
N ALA A 83 10.79 -16.71 5.30
CA ALA A 83 11.96 -17.59 5.18
C ALA A 83 11.56 -18.85 4.40
N GLY A 84 12.04 -19.02 3.17
CA GLY A 84 11.82 -20.23 2.40
C GLY A 84 11.41 -20.00 0.96
N PRO A 85 10.94 -21.07 0.26
CA PRO A 85 10.65 -21.02 -1.17
C PRO A 85 9.46 -20.10 -1.54
N ASN A 86 8.64 -19.70 -0.57
CA ASN A 86 7.51 -18.83 -0.78
C ASN A 86 7.84 -17.33 -0.66
N ALA A 87 9.06 -16.98 -0.25
CA ALA A 87 9.49 -15.58 -0.14
C ALA A 87 9.42 -14.84 -1.48
N GLU A 88 9.77 -15.51 -2.56
CA GLU A 88 9.68 -14.95 -3.92
C GLU A 88 8.22 -14.64 -4.31
N LYS A 89 7.30 -15.53 -3.96
CA LYS A 89 5.86 -15.30 -4.21
C LYS A 89 5.33 -14.07 -3.46
N VAL A 90 5.75 -13.89 -2.21
CA VAL A 90 5.38 -12.72 -1.42
C VAL A 90 5.92 -11.45 -2.06
N GLU A 91 7.14 -11.48 -2.57
CA GLU A 91 7.74 -10.34 -3.28
C GLU A 91 6.95 -9.99 -4.55
N VAL A 92 6.57 -10.99 -5.34
CA VAL A 92 5.74 -10.80 -6.53
C VAL A 92 4.37 -10.22 -6.18
N MET A 93 3.71 -10.75 -5.15
CA MET A 93 2.43 -10.23 -4.67
C MET A 93 2.55 -8.77 -4.20
N THR A 94 3.62 -8.45 -3.47
CA THR A 94 3.88 -7.09 -3.01
C THR A 94 4.00 -6.11 -4.16
N ARG A 95 4.76 -6.46 -5.19
CA ARG A 95 4.89 -5.63 -6.40
C ARG A 95 3.57 -5.49 -7.15
N CYS A 96 2.78 -6.56 -7.23
CA CYS A 96 1.46 -6.52 -7.84
C CYS A 96 0.53 -5.54 -7.12
N PHE A 97 0.44 -5.62 -5.80
CA PHE A 97 -0.41 -4.72 -5.01
C PHE A 97 0.05 -3.25 -5.13
N LEU A 98 1.35 -3.00 -5.10
CA LEU A 98 1.89 -1.65 -5.28
C LEU A 98 1.57 -1.09 -6.67
N ALA A 99 1.69 -1.91 -7.71
CA ALA A 99 1.33 -1.52 -9.06
C ALA A 99 -0.17 -1.19 -9.17
N MET A 100 -1.04 -2.00 -8.55
CA MET A 100 -2.47 -1.73 -8.51
C MET A 100 -2.80 -0.44 -7.78
N ALA A 101 -2.06 -0.11 -6.73
CA ALA A 101 -2.25 1.13 -5.98
C ALA A 101 -1.90 2.39 -6.78
N ASP A 102 -1.06 2.27 -7.79
CA ASP A 102 -0.61 3.38 -8.63
C ASP A 102 -1.44 3.57 -9.91
N ILE A 103 -2.31 2.64 -10.24
CA ILE A 103 -3.12 2.72 -11.46
C ILE A 103 -4.24 3.76 -11.28
N PRO A 104 -4.45 4.69 -12.23
CA PRO A 104 -5.59 5.61 -12.19
C PRO A 104 -6.93 4.87 -12.14
N CYS A 105 -7.92 5.47 -11.48
CA CYS A 105 -9.22 4.82 -11.27
C CYS A 105 -9.91 4.41 -12.57
N ASP A 106 -9.83 5.24 -13.60
CA ASP A 106 -10.43 4.95 -14.92
C ASP A 106 -9.80 3.72 -15.60
N GLU A 107 -8.49 3.52 -15.44
CA GLU A 107 -7.82 2.33 -15.92
C GLU A 107 -8.14 1.10 -15.07
N LEU A 108 -8.19 1.27 -13.75
CA LEU A 108 -8.45 0.18 -12.80
C LEU A 108 -9.84 -0.45 -13.04
N VAL A 109 -10.86 0.37 -13.34
CA VAL A 109 -12.24 -0.08 -13.62
C VAL A 109 -12.33 -0.92 -14.89
N ASN A 110 -11.46 -0.66 -15.87
CA ASN A 110 -11.44 -1.37 -17.14
C ASN A 110 -10.63 -2.66 -17.13
N HIS A 111 -10.26 -3.15 -15.95
CA HIS A 111 -9.51 -4.41 -15.77
C HIS A 111 -8.22 -4.47 -16.60
N PRO A 112 -7.27 -3.57 -16.40
CA PRO A 112 -6.04 -3.55 -17.20
C PRO A 112 -5.20 -4.79 -16.93
N GLU A 113 -4.45 -5.22 -17.94
CA GLU A 113 -3.38 -6.18 -17.74
C GLU A 113 -2.24 -5.50 -16.99
N ILE A 114 -1.96 -5.96 -15.79
CA ILE A 114 -0.89 -5.45 -14.94
C ILE A 114 0.28 -6.42 -15.02
N PRO A 115 1.41 -6.03 -15.65
CA PRO A 115 2.55 -6.95 -15.84
C PRO A 115 3.06 -7.54 -14.52
N GLU A 116 3.07 -6.75 -13.45
CA GLU A 116 3.53 -7.18 -12.12
C GLU A 116 2.63 -8.23 -11.47
N CYS A 117 1.41 -8.41 -11.98
CA CYS A 117 0.43 -9.36 -11.44
C CYS A 117 0.35 -10.67 -12.24
N GLN A 118 1.06 -10.80 -13.35
CA GLN A 118 0.94 -11.98 -14.21
C GLN A 118 1.50 -13.26 -13.59
N ASP A 119 2.44 -13.12 -12.64
CA ASP A 119 3.10 -14.25 -11.99
C ASP A 119 2.53 -14.60 -10.61
N VAL A 120 1.40 -13.99 -10.24
CA VAL A 120 0.72 -14.23 -8.96
C VAL A 120 -0.16 -15.47 -9.02
#